data_9f22015b3ffde4d95e6945025184d392
#
_entry.id   9f22015b3ffde4d95e6945025184d392
#
_cell.length_a   1.000
_cell.length_b   1.000
_cell.length_c   1.000
_cell.angle_alpha   90.00
_cell.angle_beta   90.00
_cell.angle_gamma   90.00
#
_symmetry.space_group_name_H-M   'P 1'
#
loop_
_entity.id
_entity.type
_entity.pdbx_description
1 polymer ?
#
loop_
_entity_poly.entity_id
_entity_poly.type
_entity_poly.pdbx_seq_one_letter_code
_entity_poly.pdbx_strand_id
1 'polypeptide(L)'
;MRHRWAALCVLALGALVPTIGQAQSAQPPPPVRERPGVELGQNYPNPFNPTTTIPFVIGDLATCQDTGREHVVSLRIYNILAQLVAVPILQGTGQQLLNLRLTCGSYTAYWDGHYLGSSREVASGVYLYRIEVDGEVKVKKMIVSK
;
A
#
# COMPACT_ATOMS: atom_id res chain seq x y z
N MET A 1 7.65 -64.73 69.69
CA MET A 1 7.32 -64.09 70.97
C MET A 1 7.12 -62.61 70.74
N ARG A 2 5.94 -62.17 70.83
CA ARG A 2 5.42 -60.80 71.00
C ARG A 2 6.11 -59.64 70.25
N HIS A 3 5.65 -59.29 69.09
CA HIS A 3 6.01 -58.08 68.40
C HIS A 3 4.87 -57.05 68.54
N ARG A 4 5.28 -55.90 69.13
CA ARG A 4 4.37 -54.75 69.29
C ARG A 4 4.46 -53.84 68.07
N TRP A 5 3.39 -53.64 67.42
CA TRP A 5 3.26 -52.70 66.34
C TRP A 5 3.09 -51.29 66.89
N ALA A 6 3.95 -50.39 66.45
CA ALA A 6 3.76 -48.95 66.63
C ALA A 6 3.40 -48.33 65.30
N ALA A 7 2.18 -47.85 65.21
CA ALA A 7 1.73 -47.09 64.01
C ALA A 7 2.15 -45.65 64.18
N LEU A 8 2.96 -45.16 63.23
CA LEU A 8 3.30 -43.75 63.08
C LEU A 8 2.38 -43.13 62.05
N CYS A 9 1.45 -42.26 62.52
CA CYS A 9 0.66 -41.41 61.70
C CYS A 9 1.51 -40.20 61.25
N VAL A 10 1.88 -40.14 59.97
CA VAL A 10 2.48 -38.97 59.39
C VAL A 10 1.37 -38.07 58.90
N LEU A 11 1.16 -36.96 59.58
CA LEU A 11 0.27 -35.87 59.13
C LEU A 11 1.01 -35.09 58.02
N ALA A 12 0.56 -35.27 56.77
CA ALA A 12 1.00 -34.42 55.66
C ALA A 12 0.25 -33.09 55.74
N LEU A 13 0.92 -32.03 56.13
CA LEU A 13 0.45 -30.65 55.93
C LEU A 13 0.60 -30.30 54.44
N GLY A 14 -0.51 -30.30 53.76
CA GLY A 14 -0.63 -29.76 52.41
C GLY A 14 -0.49 -28.23 52.44
N ALA A 15 0.66 -27.71 52.01
CA ALA A 15 0.82 -26.29 51.76
C ALA A 15 0.05 -25.91 50.50
N LEU A 16 -1.06 -25.17 50.63
CA LEU A 16 -1.71 -24.48 49.52
C LEU A 16 -0.77 -23.35 49.06
N VAL A 17 -0.12 -23.53 47.90
CA VAL A 17 0.61 -22.47 47.23
C VAL A 17 -0.42 -21.68 46.39
N PRO A 18 -0.65 -20.38 46.62
CA PRO A 18 -1.50 -19.60 45.75
C PRO A 18 -0.77 -19.40 44.43
N THR A 19 -1.31 -19.94 43.36
CA THR A 19 -0.91 -19.60 41.97
C THR A 19 -1.28 -18.16 41.72
N ILE A 20 -0.26 -17.28 41.77
CA ILE A 20 -0.41 -15.90 41.29
C ILE A 20 -0.55 -15.99 39.79
N GLY A 21 -1.78 -15.82 39.31
CA GLY A 21 -2.06 -15.65 37.88
C GLY A 21 -1.28 -14.44 37.37
N GLN A 22 -0.29 -14.68 36.53
CA GLN A 22 0.35 -13.60 35.76
C GLN A 22 -0.70 -12.99 34.86
N ALA A 23 -1.16 -11.79 35.21
CA ALA A 23 -1.92 -10.94 34.30
C ALA A 23 -0.99 -10.66 33.10
N GLN A 24 -1.26 -11.29 31.96
CA GLN A 24 -0.66 -10.91 30.69
C GLN A 24 -1.11 -9.48 30.44
N SER A 25 -0.18 -8.55 30.61
CA SER A 25 -0.34 -7.16 30.17
C SER A 25 -0.62 -7.22 28.66
N ALA A 26 -1.88 -7.00 28.29
CA ALA A 26 -2.26 -6.85 26.90
C ALA A 26 -1.44 -5.70 26.32
N GLN A 27 -0.47 -6.04 25.49
CA GLN A 27 0.32 -5.08 24.75
C GLN A 27 -0.66 -4.26 23.90
N PRO A 28 -0.67 -2.91 24.00
CA PRO A 28 -1.56 -2.13 23.18
C PRO A 28 -1.31 -2.48 21.70
N PRO A 29 -2.37 -2.61 20.88
CA PRO A 29 -2.20 -2.91 19.48
C PRO A 29 -1.24 -1.88 18.86
N PRO A 30 -0.33 -2.31 17.97
CA PRO A 30 0.58 -1.38 17.31
C PRO A 30 -0.25 -0.28 16.63
N PRO A 31 0.23 0.97 16.63
CA PRO A 31 -0.51 2.05 16.02
C PRO A 31 -0.85 1.66 14.58
N VAL A 32 -2.13 1.67 14.27
CA VAL A 32 -2.62 1.51 12.89
C VAL A 32 -1.98 2.66 12.12
N ARG A 33 -0.99 2.38 11.31
CA ARG A 33 -0.47 3.35 10.35
C ARG A 33 -1.60 3.58 9.37
N GLU A 34 -2.33 4.66 9.56
CA GLU A 34 -3.28 5.13 8.56
C GLU A 34 -2.48 5.32 7.26
N ARG A 35 -2.72 4.42 6.31
CA ARG A 35 -2.12 4.57 5.00
C ARG A 35 -2.81 5.76 4.36
N PRO A 36 -2.05 6.67 3.74
CA PRO A 36 -2.68 7.76 3.02
C PRO A 36 -3.59 7.14 1.97
N GLY A 37 -4.87 7.50 1.99
CA GLY A 37 -5.77 7.05 0.93
C GLY A 37 -5.18 7.47 -0.41
N VAL A 38 -5.18 6.56 -1.41
CA VAL A 38 -4.87 6.91 -2.78
C VAL A 38 -6.11 6.70 -3.64
N GLU A 39 -6.50 7.73 -4.36
CA GLU A 39 -7.57 7.66 -5.36
C GLU A 39 -6.95 7.76 -6.75
N LEU A 40 -7.26 6.78 -7.62
CA LEU A 40 -6.82 6.76 -8.99
C LEU A 40 -8.01 7.03 -9.90
N GLY A 41 -7.98 8.14 -10.61
CA GLY A 41 -9.02 8.52 -11.55
C GLY A 41 -8.95 7.75 -12.86
N GLN A 42 -10.01 7.83 -13.66
CA GLN A 42 -10.01 7.33 -15.03
C GLN A 42 -9.18 8.28 -15.91
N ASN A 43 -8.34 7.69 -16.77
CA ASN A 43 -7.58 8.48 -17.74
C ASN A 43 -8.52 9.18 -18.74
N TYR A 44 -8.09 10.34 -19.20
CA TYR A 44 -8.84 11.11 -20.19
C TYR A 44 -7.89 11.71 -21.27
N PRO A 45 -8.26 11.61 -22.56
CA PRO A 45 -9.36 10.82 -23.12
C PRO A 45 -9.19 9.31 -22.93
N ASN A 46 -10.29 8.55 -23.02
CA ASN A 46 -10.30 7.09 -23.02
C ASN A 46 -11.48 6.60 -23.87
N PRO A 47 -11.28 5.98 -25.06
CA PRO A 47 -9.99 5.69 -25.70
C PRO A 47 -9.17 6.95 -26.02
N PHE A 48 -7.85 6.79 -26.15
CA PHE A 48 -6.96 7.90 -26.46
C PHE A 48 -6.06 7.64 -27.69
N ASN A 49 -5.58 8.74 -28.31
CA ASN A 49 -4.68 8.71 -29.45
C ASN A 49 -3.95 10.07 -29.56
N PRO A 50 -2.63 10.12 -29.50
CA PRO A 50 -1.73 9.19 -28.84
C PRO A 50 -1.60 9.49 -27.35
N THR A 51 -2.11 10.62 -26.85
CA THR A 51 -1.85 11.16 -25.52
C THR A 51 -3.04 11.01 -24.57
N THR A 52 -2.74 10.86 -23.29
CA THR A 52 -3.76 10.83 -22.24
C THR A 52 -3.24 11.41 -20.94
N THR A 53 -4.15 11.86 -20.08
CA THR A 53 -3.87 12.29 -18.72
C THR A 53 -4.52 11.35 -17.72
N ILE A 54 -3.88 11.17 -16.56
CA ILE A 54 -4.31 10.27 -15.51
C ILE A 54 -4.41 11.09 -14.22
N PRO A 55 -5.61 11.45 -13.75
CA PRO A 55 -5.77 12.15 -12.49
C PRO A 55 -5.61 11.19 -11.31
N PHE A 56 -5.02 11.65 -10.23
CA PHE A 56 -4.93 10.91 -8.96
C PHE A 56 -4.87 11.86 -7.76
N VAL A 57 -5.27 11.34 -6.61
CA VAL A 57 -5.28 12.07 -5.34
C VAL A 57 -4.48 11.28 -4.32
N ILE A 58 -3.65 11.98 -3.56
CA ILE A 58 -2.89 11.43 -2.43
C ILE A 58 -3.49 12.00 -1.15
N GLY A 59 -3.90 11.09 -0.25
CA GLY A 59 -4.57 11.44 0.99
C GLY A 59 -6.03 11.83 0.80
N ASP A 60 -6.68 12.19 1.90
CA ASP A 60 -8.01 12.78 1.86
C ASP A 60 -7.88 14.31 1.75
N LEU A 61 -8.35 14.89 0.65
CA LEU A 61 -8.26 16.33 0.41
C LEU A 61 -8.94 17.15 1.52
N ALA A 62 -9.96 16.59 2.18
CA ALA A 62 -10.63 17.25 3.30
C ALA A 62 -9.78 17.25 4.58
N THR A 63 -8.87 16.28 4.72
CA THR A 63 -8.02 16.08 5.89
C THR A 63 -6.54 16.27 5.62
N CYS A 64 -6.15 16.82 4.48
CA CYS A 64 -4.77 17.19 4.13
C CYS A 64 -4.20 18.27 5.08
N GLN A 65 -4.19 17.99 6.39
CA GLN A 65 -3.69 18.90 7.41
C GLN A 65 -2.16 18.86 7.55
N ASP A 66 -1.55 17.75 7.18
CA ASP A 66 -0.11 17.59 7.20
C ASP A 66 0.49 17.83 5.80
N THR A 67 0.54 19.09 5.43
CA THR A 67 1.08 19.54 4.13
C THR A 67 2.59 19.32 3.99
N GLY A 68 3.28 18.99 5.07
CA GLY A 68 4.72 18.71 5.10
C GLY A 68 5.08 17.24 4.90
N ARG A 69 4.11 16.32 5.03
CA ARG A 69 4.36 14.90 4.86
C ARG A 69 4.48 14.52 3.39
N GLU A 70 5.61 13.96 3.04
CA GLU A 70 5.85 13.43 1.69
C GLU A 70 5.51 11.95 1.61
N HIS A 71 4.98 11.54 0.46
CA HIS A 71 4.63 10.19 0.10
C HIS A 71 5.44 9.76 -1.11
N VAL A 72 5.89 8.52 -1.13
CA VAL A 72 6.63 7.97 -2.28
C VAL A 72 5.62 7.42 -3.28
N VAL A 73 5.60 8.02 -4.47
CA VAL A 73 4.62 7.76 -5.52
C VAL A 73 5.29 7.18 -6.76
N SER A 74 4.72 6.11 -7.28
CA SER A 74 5.09 5.55 -8.58
C SER A 74 3.85 5.26 -9.40
N LEU A 75 3.84 5.66 -10.66
CA LEU A 75 2.79 5.33 -11.63
C LEU A 75 3.42 4.63 -12.82
N ARG A 76 2.98 3.43 -13.12
CA ARG A 76 3.52 2.59 -14.19
C ARG A 76 2.43 2.10 -15.10
N ILE A 77 2.74 1.98 -16.38
CA ILE A 77 1.83 1.47 -17.42
C ILE A 77 2.35 0.12 -17.90
N TYR A 78 1.43 -0.83 -18.01
CA TYR A 78 1.70 -2.21 -18.40
C TYR A 78 0.81 -2.62 -19.57
N ASN A 79 1.30 -3.55 -20.38
CA ASN A 79 0.47 -4.27 -21.34
C ASN A 79 -0.31 -5.43 -20.64
N ILE A 80 -1.16 -6.12 -21.39
CA ILE A 80 -1.95 -7.25 -20.86
C ILE A 80 -1.10 -8.45 -20.41
N LEU A 81 0.17 -8.51 -20.79
CA LEU A 81 1.15 -9.52 -20.34
C LEU A 81 1.91 -9.07 -19.08
N ALA A 82 1.46 -8.00 -18.42
CA ALA A 82 2.10 -7.40 -17.26
C ALA A 82 3.55 -6.93 -17.50
N GLN A 83 3.92 -6.63 -18.73
CA GLN A 83 5.22 -6.05 -19.08
C GLN A 83 5.14 -4.53 -18.94
N LEU A 84 6.18 -3.92 -18.34
CA LEU A 84 6.26 -2.47 -18.20
C LEU A 84 6.39 -1.83 -19.59
N VAL A 85 5.49 -0.91 -19.87
CA VAL A 85 5.41 -0.17 -21.14
C VAL A 85 5.96 1.24 -20.98
N ALA A 86 5.54 1.95 -19.95
CA ALA A 86 5.91 3.33 -19.74
C ALA A 86 5.83 3.74 -18.26
N VAL A 87 6.50 4.84 -17.95
CA VAL A 87 6.36 5.59 -16.70
C VAL A 87 5.90 6.99 -17.07
N PRO A 88 4.66 7.38 -16.75
CA PRO A 88 4.16 8.72 -17.01
C PRO A 88 4.95 9.80 -16.28
N ILE A 89 4.85 11.02 -16.78
CA ILE A 89 5.41 12.21 -16.13
C ILE A 89 4.35 12.95 -15.32
N LEU A 90 4.76 13.61 -14.25
CA LEU A 90 3.90 14.54 -13.52
C LEU A 90 3.70 15.82 -14.35
N GLN A 91 2.45 16.14 -14.64
CA GLN A 91 2.09 17.32 -15.39
C GLN A 91 2.48 18.59 -14.62
N GLY A 92 3.08 19.54 -15.31
CA GLY A 92 3.57 20.78 -14.72
C GLY A 92 5.04 20.76 -14.33
N THR A 93 5.61 19.61 -13.92
CA THR A 93 7.05 19.49 -13.60
C THR A 93 7.84 18.70 -14.64
N GLY A 94 7.17 17.81 -15.38
CA GLY A 94 7.83 16.93 -16.34
C GLY A 94 8.64 15.79 -15.70
N GLN A 95 8.59 15.63 -14.37
CA GLN A 95 9.31 14.57 -13.66
C GLN A 95 8.59 13.23 -13.85
N GLN A 96 9.36 12.16 -14.06
CA GLN A 96 8.80 10.82 -14.11
C GLN A 96 8.22 10.42 -12.76
N LEU A 97 7.04 9.82 -12.78
CA LEU A 97 6.37 9.28 -11.58
C LEU A 97 6.97 7.93 -11.19
N LEU A 98 8.23 7.95 -10.80
CA LEU A 98 8.98 6.79 -10.34
C LEU A 98 9.68 7.14 -9.02
N ASN A 99 9.13 6.62 -7.91
CA ASN A 99 9.59 6.93 -6.55
C ASN A 99 9.66 8.45 -6.27
N LEU A 100 8.74 9.21 -6.88
CA LEU A 100 8.66 10.64 -6.73
C LEU A 100 8.04 10.98 -5.38
N ARG A 101 8.60 11.96 -4.67
CA ARG A 101 8.05 12.43 -3.40
C ARG A 101 7.03 13.52 -3.65
N LEU A 102 5.80 13.28 -3.21
CA LEU A 102 4.68 14.20 -3.34
C LEU A 102 3.98 14.34 -1.99
N THR A 103 3.46 15.52 -1.72
CA THR A 103 2.62 15.78 -0.55
C THR A 103 1.18 15.37 -0.81
N CYS A 104 0.34 15.39 0.24
CA CYS A 104 -1.10 15.25 0.08
C CYS A 104 -1.64 16.29 -0.91
N GLY A 105 -2.47 15.85 -1.87
CA GLY A 105 -2.99 16.74 -2.90
C GLY A 105 -3.57 16.02 -4.11
N SER A 106 -4.05 16.82 -5.07
CA SER A 106 -4.56 16.36 -6.36
C SER A 106 -3.52 16.61 -7.45
N TYR A 107 -3.27 15.59 -8.26
CA TYR A 107 -2.23 15.58 -9.27
C TYR A 107 -2.75 15.00 -10.59
N THR A 108 -2.03 15.31 -11.66
CA THR A 108 -2.30 14.75 -12.99
C THR A 108 -1.00 14.24 -13.60
N ALA A 109 -1.01 12.99 -14.01
CA ALA A 109 0.05 12.41 -14.82
C ALA A 109 -0.25 12.57 -16.31
N TYR A 110 0.79 12.61 -17.12
CA TYR A 110 0.69 12.69 -18.57
C TYR A 110 1.49 11.56 -19.21
N TRP A 111 0.90 10.93 -20.22
CA TRP A 111 1.57 9.95 -21.06
C TRP A 111 1.34 10.26 -22.55
N ASP A 112 2.44 10.21 -23.29
CA ASP A 112 2.47 10.54 -24.71
C ASP A 112 2.19 9.35 -25.64
N GLY A 113 1.91 8.17 -25.08
CA GLY A 113 1.63 6.96 -25.86
C GLY A 113 2.86 6.24 -26.41
N HIS A 114 4.07 6.61 -25.95
CA HIS A 114 5.30 5.95 -26.37
C HIS A 114 5.79 4.90 -25.37
N TYR A 115 6.55 3.92 -25.89
CA TYR A 115 7.28 3.00 -25.05
C TYR A 115 8.40 3.70 -24.29
N LEU A 116 8.66 3.27 -23.06
CA LEU A 116 9.70 3.81 -22.20
C LEU A 116 11.05 3.83 -22.92
N GLY A 117 11.69 5.01 -22.97
CA GLY A 117 12.99 5.20 -23.60
C GLY A 117 13.00 5.03 -25.12
N SER A 118 11.87 5.12 -25.79
CA SER A 118 11.72 4.94 -27.23
C SER A 118 10.83 6.02 -27.84
N SER A 119 11.09 6.38 -29.08
CA SER A 119 10.18 7.19 -29.89
C SER A 119 9.08 6.39 -30.59
N ARG A 120 8.99 5.08 -30.31
CA ARG A 120 7.98 4.20 -30.88
C ARG A 120 6.68 4.29 -30.09
N GLU A 121 5.60 4.61 -30.79
CA GLU A 121 4.27 4.59 -30.19
C GLU A 121 3.79 3.17 -29.90
N VAL A 122 2.97 3.04 -28.86
CA VAL A 122 2.35 1.76 -28.50
C VAL A 122 1.26 1.37 -29.51
N ALA A 123 0.98 0.09 -29.63
CA ALA A 123 -0.09 -0.42 -30.49
C ALA A 123 -1.47 -0.13 -29.88
N SER A 124 -2.51 -0.10 -30.75
CA SER A 124 -3.89 -0.12 -30.27
C SER A 124 -4.15 -1.33 -29.40
N GLY A 125 -4.90 -1.14 -28.32
CA GLY A 125 -5.21 -2.23 -27.39
C GLY A 125 -5.50 -1.75 -25.99
N VAL A 126 -5.59 -2.72 -25.07
CA VAL A 126 -5.84 -2.49 -23.63
C VAL A 126 -4.52 -2.44 -22.87
N TYR A 127 -4.38 -1.44 -22.05
CA TYR A 127 -3.26 -1.24 -21.13
C TYR A 127 -3.77 -1.08 -19.71
N LEU A 128 -2.91 -1.40 -18.74
CA LEU A 128 -3.18 -1.23 -17.32
C LEU A 128 -2.27 -0.14 -16.78
N TYR A 129 -2.79 0.76 -15.99
CA TYR A 129 -1.97 1.69 -15.22
C TYR A 129 -2.15 1.44 -13.73
N ARG A 130 -1.01 1.41 -13.04
CA ARG A 130 -0.89 1.05 -11.63
C ARG A 130 -0.18 2.17 -10.90
N ILE A 131 -0.87 2.76 -9.94
CA ILE A 131 -0.28 3.69 -8.98
C ILE A 131 0.07 2.96 -7.68
N GLU A 132 1.17 3.35 -7.09
CA GLU A 132 1.63 2.90 -5.78
C GLU A 132 2.02 4.12 -4.96
N VAL A 133 1.44 4.25 -3.77
CA VAL A 133 1.71 5.32 -2.82
C VAL A 133 1.99 4.70 -1.46
N ASP A 134 3.23 4.79 -0.97
CA ASP A 134 3.68 4.20 0.29
C ASP A 134 3.26 2.72 0.46
N GLY A 135 3.25 1.97 -0.66
CA GLY A 135 2.86 0.56 -0.71
C GLY A 135 1.36 0.30 -0.87
N GLU A 136 0.49 1.32 -0.85
CA GLU A 136 -0.90 1.19 -1.29
C GLU A 136 -0.98 1.20 -2.82
N VAL A 137 -1.72 0.26 -3.41
CA VAL A 137 -1.80 0.05 -4.85
C VAL A 137 -3.22 0.20 -5.37
N LYS A 138 -3.37 0.95 -6.46
CA LYS A 138 -4.60 1.00 -7.26
C LYS A 138 -4.26 0.74 -8.72
N VAL A 139 -5.18 0.08 -9.42
CA VAL A 139 -5.02 -0.29 -10.84
C VAL A 139 -6.29 0.06 -11.59
N LYS A 140 -6.12 0.61 -12.79
CA LYS A 140 -7.21 0.81 -13.77
C LYS A 140 -6.74 0.42 -15.16
N LYS A 141 -7.71 0.26 -16.07
CA LYS A 141 -7.47 -0.02 -17.49
C LYS A 141 -7.72 1.21 -18.33
N MET A 142 -7.03 1.28 -19.46
CA MET A 142 -7.23 2.28 -20.51
C MET A 142 -7.13 1.63 -21.88
N ILE A 143 -7.66 2.31 -22.89
CA ILE A 143 -7.73 1.84 -24.28
C ILE A 143 -6.98 2.83 -25.17
N VAL A 144 -6.02 2.30 -25.92
CA VAL A 144 -5.36 3.02 -27.03
C VAL A 144 -6.13 2.70 -28.30
N SER A 145 -6.51 3.72 -29.05
CA SER A 145 -7.18 3.61 -30.34
C SER A 145 -6.45 4.46 -31.36
N LYS A 146 -5.89 3.83 -32.35
CA LYS A 146 -5.25 4.49 -33.50
C LYS A 146 -6.15 4.41 -34.72
#